data_974827b91c56c259a64be924c971d95e
#
_entry.id   974827b91c56c259a64be924c971d95e
#
_cell.length_a   1.000
_cell.length_b   1.000
_cell.length_c   1.000
_cell.angle_alpha   90.00
_cell.angle_beta   90.00
_cell.angle_gamma   90.00
#
_symmetry.space_group_name_H-M   'P 1'
#
loop_
_entity.id
_entity.type
_entity.pdbx_description
1 polymer ?
#
loop_
_entity_poly.entity_id
_entity_poly.type
_entity_poly.pdbx_seq_one_letter_code
_entity_poly.pdbx_strand_id
1 'polypeptide(L)'
;MFVGERMSHPVISVAPETPVHDALAMFKKEHIRRAPVIKDGKLLGIVTENDLLNASPSPATTLSVWEMNYLMSKVTVRQVMSKKVKTIDVDTPIEEAARLMADASIGGMPVTREGKIVGMITETNLFKVFLELMGAREKGVRVSALVEDKPGQLVKISKAITDAGGNFIAFGMFSGPDVSSKMLTFKVAGMKKDDVKKVLDNVVKKFLDIR
;
A
#
# COMPACT_ATOMS: atom_id res chain seq x y z
N MET A 1 1.28 12.81 -6.72
CA MET A 1 1.24 12.30 -5.33
C MET A 1 2.58 11.69 -5.02
N PHE A 2 3.21 12.10 -3.92
CA PHE A 2 4.56 11.67 -3.55
C PHE A 2 4.54 10.80 -2.27
N VAL A 3 5.61 10.02 -2.10
CA VAL A 3 5.80 9.15 -0.92
C VAL A 3 5.66 9.92 0.38
N GLY A 4 6.25 11.11 0.48
CA GLY A 4 6.18 11.94 1.68
C GLY A 4 4.77 12.36 2.11
N GLU A 5 3.82 12.42 1.17
CA GLU A 5 2.43 12.76 1.44
C GLU A 5 1.63 11.57 2.04
N ARG A 6 2.14 10.36 1.87
CA ARG A 6 1.42 9.11 2.19
C ARG A 6 2.16 8.19 3.16
N MET A 7 3.44 8.42 3.42
CA MET A 7 4.22 7.66 4.39
C MET A 7 3.67 7.76 5.80
N SER A 8 3.99 6.80 6.65
CA SER A 8 3.78 6.89 8.09
C SER A 8 4.91 7.69 8.73
N HIS A 9 4.58 8.71 9.49
CA HIS A 9 5.50 9.55 10.26
C HIS A 9 4.85 10.06 11.56
N PRO A 10 5.61 10.39 12.62
CA PRO A 10 7.06 10.21 12.72
C PRO A 10 7.48 8.75 12.60
N VAL A 11 8.76 8.50 12.26
CA VAL A 11 9.27 7.14 12.14
C VAL A 11 9.39 6.48 13.52
N ILE A 12 8.82 5.29 13.67
CA ILE A 12 9.05 4.44 14.82
C ILE A 12 10.24 3.55 14.47
N SER A 13 11.33 3.68 15.20
CA SER A 13 12.58 2.93 15.00
C SER A 13 12.93 2.11 16.23
N VAL A 14 13.82 1.14 16.06
CA VAL A 14 14.33 0.30 17.13
C VAL A 14 15.86 0.38 17.18
N ALA A 15 16.43 0.35 18.38
CA ALA A 15 17.88 0.29 18.53
C ALA A 15 18.41 -1.14 18.26
N PRO A 16 19.61 -1.29 17.69
CA PRO A 16 20.15 -2.62 17.36
C PRO A 16 20.42 -3.50 18.60
N GLU A 17 20.62 -2.89 19.76
CA GLU A 17 20.86 -3.59 21.04
C GLU A 17 19.56 -4.02 21.75
N THR A 18 18.39 -3.59 21.24
CA THR A 18 17.08 -3.96 21.83
C THR A 18 16.90 -5.48 21.80
N PRO A 19 16.53 -6.12 22.92
CA PRO A 19 16.14 -7.52 22.94
C PRO A 19 14.95 -7.81 22.02
N VAL A 20 14.93 -8.98 21.39
CA VAL A 20 13.84 -9.39 20.47
C VAL A 20 12.47 -9.33 21.15
N HIS A 21 12.39 -9.75 22.41
CA HIS A 21 11.15 -9.70 23.19
C HIS A 21 10.61 -8.26 23.34
N ASP A 22 11.48 -7.32 23.66
CA ASP A 22 11.09 -5.91 23.85
C ASP A 22 10.66 -5.27 22.51
N ALA A 23 11.37 -5.62 21.44
CA ALA A 23 11.00 -5.19 20.08
C ALA A 23 9.61 -5.73 19.68
N LEU A 24 9.29 -6.99 19.98
CA LEU A 24 7.96 -7.57 19.74
C LEU A 24 6.86 -6.85 20.55
N ALA A 25 7.13 -6.58 21.83
CA ALA A 25 6.20 -5.83 22.68
C ALA A 25 5.94 -4.42 22.13
N MET A 26 7.00 -3.74 21.67
CA MET A 26 6.89 -2.43 21.01
C MET A 26 6.09 -2.53 19.71
N PHE A 27 6.33 -3.50 18.84
CA PHE A 27 5.59 -3.68 17.59
C PHE A 27 4.09 -3.87 17.84
N LYS A 28 3.75 -4.67 18.85
CA LYS A 28 2.35 -4.88 19.26
C LYS A 28 1.71 -3.61 19.80
N LYS A 29 2.40 -2.87 20.66
CA LYS A 29 1.92 -1.61 21.23
C LYS A 29 1.68 -0.54 20.16
N GLU A 30 2.64 -0.39 19.26
CA GLU A 30 2.61 0.61 18.20
C GLU A 30 1.84 0.16 16.93
N HIS A 31 1.27 -1.05 16.93
CA HIS A 31 0.54 -1.64 15.81
C HIS A 31 1.33 -1.63 14.50
N ILE A 32 2.64 -1.89 14.57
CA ILE A 32 3.54 -1.95 13.41
C ILE A 32 4.03 -3.37 13.17
N ARG A 33 4.40 -3.67 11.93
CA ARG A 33 4.95 -4.99 11.53
C ARG A 33 6.40 -4.91 11.05
N ARG A 34 6.99 -3.72 11.02
CA ARG A 34 8.39 -3.49 10.67
C ARG A 34 8.88 -2.15 11.17
N ALA A 35 10.17 -2.06 11.45
CA ALA A 35 10.79 -0.82 11.86
C ALA A 35 12.23 -0.74 11.32
N PRO A 36 12.71 0.45 10.95
CA PRO A 36 14.12 0.67 10.68
C PRO A 36 14.92 0.52 11.98
N VAL A 37 16.08 -0.11 11.87
CA VAL A 37 17.03 -0.24 12.97
C VAL A 37 18.00 0.92 12.86
N ILE A 38 17.96 1.83 13.83
CA ILE A 38 18.71 3.08 13.81
C ILE A 38 19.62 3.17 15.05
N LYS A 39 20.85 3.63 14.85
CA LYS A 39 21.79 3.98 15.92
C LYS A 39 22.50 5.27 15.55
N ASP A 40 22.54 6.22 16.46
CA ASP A 40 23.21 7.52 16.28
C ASP A 40 22.80 8.22 14.97
N GLY A 41 21.50 8.17 14.64
CA GLY A 41 20.91 8.74 13.42
C GLY A 41 21.21 7.96 12.13
N LYS A 42 21.95 6.85 12.19
CA LYS A 42 22.33 6.03 11.04
C LYS A 42 21.43 4.80 10.91
N LEU A 43 20.93 4.55 9.71
CA LEU A 43 20.20 3.32 9.38
C LEU A 43 21.18 2.15 9.31
N LEU A 44 20.98 1.14 10.16
CA LEU A 44 21.82 -0.07 10.21
C LEU A 44 21.13 -1.29 9.58
N GLY A 45 19.80 -1.29 9.55
CA GLY A 45 19.02 -2.41 9.06
C GLY A 45 17.52 -2.12 9.11
N ILE A 46 16.75 -3.14 8.81
CA ILE A 46 15.31 -3.19 9.01
C ILE A 46 14.97 -4.52 9.68
N VAL A 47 14.01 -4.50 10.57
CA VAL A 47 13.50 -5.71 11.24
C VAL A 47 11.99 -5.78 11.07
N THR A 48 11.48 -6.98 10.82
CA THR A 48 10.05 -7.26 10.71
C THR A 48 9.56 -8.09 11.89
N GLU A 49 8.25 -8.10 12.09
CA GLU A 49 7.61 -8.95 13.10
C GLU A 49 7.97 -10.43 12.90
N ASN A 50 8.01 -10.89 11.64
CA ASN A 50 8.41 -12.27 11.32
C ASN A 50 9.87 -12.56 11.68
N ASP A 51 10.79 -11.62 11.49
CA ASP A 51 12.20 -11.80 11.90
C ASP A 51 12.29 -11.99 13.42
N LEU A 52 11.53 -11.20 14.18
CA LEU A 52 11.49 -11.29 15.64
C LEU A 52 10.82 -12.58 16.13
N LEU A 53 9.70 -12.99 15.49
CA LEU A 53 8.99 -14.23 15.82
C LEU A 53 9.85 -15.48 15.52
N ASN A 54 10.52 -15.49 14.38
CA ASN A 54 11.39 -16.62 13.99
C ASN A 54 12.62 -16.76 14.90
N ALA A 55 13.04 -15.68 15.56
CA ALA A 55 14.11 -15.71 16.56
C ALA A 55 13.62 -16.10 17.95
N SER A 56 12.31 -16.24 18.14
CA SER A 56 11.70 -16.63 19.40
C SER A 56 11.59 -18.17 19.50
N PRO A 57 11.75 -18.77 20.67
CA PRO A 57 11.54 -20.21 20.86
C PRO A 57 10.14 -20.63 20.45
N SER A 58 10.02 -21.82 19.86
CA SER A 58 8.72 -22.40 19.51
C SER A 58 7.85 -22.60 20.77
N PRO A 59 6.53 -22.37 20.71
CA PRO A 59 5.62 -22.74 21.79
C PRO A 59 5.67 -24.24 22.18
N ALA A 60 6.16 -25.10 21.28
CA ALA A 60 6.33 -26.53 21.50
C ALA A 60 7.64 -26.90 22.19
N THR A 61 8.39 -25.94 22.75
CA THR A 61 9.62 -26.20 23.47
C THR A 61 9.35 -26.84 24.83
N THR A 62 10.32 -27.63 25.30
CA THR A 62 10.34 -28.19 26.69
C THR A 62 10.91 -27.23 27.73
N LEU A 63 11.36 -26.04 27.29
CA LEU A 63 11.92 -25.02 28.18
C LEU A 63 10.82 -24.42 29.07
N SER A 64 11.18 -24.13 30.31
CA SER A 64 10.34 -23.36 31.22
C SER A 64 10.18 -21.92 30.72
N VAL A 65 9.13 -21.24 31.16
CA VAL A 65 8.87 -19.82 30.82
C VAL A 65 10.06 -18.92 31.22
N TRP A 66 10.73 -19.24 32.33
CA TRP A 66 11.90 -18.49 32.79
C TRP A 66 13.12 -18.67 31.86
N GLU A 67 13.39 -19.91 31.43
CA GLU A 67 14.46 -20.20 30.47
C GLU A 67 14.18 -19.55 29.11
N MET A 68 12.96 -19.61 28.64
CA MET A 68 12.56 -18.91 27.39
C MET A 68 12.82 -17.40 27.50
N ASN A 69 12.33 -16.76 28.56
CA ASN A 69 12.54 -15.33 28.77
C ASN A 69 14.02 -14.96 28.87
N TYR A 70 14.80 -15.78 29.57
CA TYR A 70 16.24 -15.57 29.65
C TYR A 70 16.93 -15.66 28.30
N LEU A 71 16.62 -16.68 27.49
CA LEU A 71 17.19 -16.83 26.14
C LEU A 71 16.77 -15.70 25.21
N MET A 72 15.49 -15.33 25.22
CA MET A 72 14.98 -14.22 24.41
C MET A 72 15.61 -12.87 24.78
N SER A 73 15.95 -12.65 26.05
CA SER A 73 16.63 -11.43 26.49
C SER A 73 18.08 -11.32 25.96
N LYS A 74 18.69 -12.42 25.53
CA LYS A 74 20.05 -12.45 24.99
C LYS A 74 20.13 -12.24 23.49
N VAL A 75 19.01 -12.48 22.76
CA VAL A 75 18.96 -12.26 21.32
C VAL A 75 18.55 -10.81 21.05
N THR A 76 19.36 -10.07 20.32
CA THR A 76 19.13 -8.66 20.00
C THR A 76 18.65 -8.48 18.57
N VAL A 77 17.99 -7.34 18.29
CA VAL A 77 17.54 -6.95 16.96
C VAL A 77 18.69 -6.96 15.95
N ARG A 78 19.90 -6.59 16.35
CA ARG A 78 21.12 -6.63 15.51
C ARG A 78 21.39 -8.00 14.89
N GLN A 79 21.05 -9.08 15.61
CA GLN A 79 21.34 -10.45 15.18
C GLN A 79 20.31 -10.95 14.15
N VAL A 80 19.10 -10.37 14.16
CA VAL A 80 17.98 -10.83 13.33
C VAL A 80 17.59 -9.87 12.22
N MET A 81 18.03 -8.61 12.28
CA MET A 81 17.72 -7.59 11.28
C MET A 81 18.30 -7.89 9.91
N SER A 82 17.62 -7.51 8.87
CA SER A 82 18.16 -7.43 7.51
C SER A 82 19.02 -6.18 7.34
N LYS A 83 20.28 -6.35 6.92
CA LYS A 83 21.26 -5.25 6.75
C LYS A 83 21.15 -4.57 5.38
N LYS A 84 20.68 -5.30 4.35
CA LYS A 84 20.50 -4.75 3.00
C LYS A 84 19.13 -4.07 2.91
N VAL A 85 19.08 -2.78 3.24
CA VAL A 85 17.83 -2.01 3.26
C VAL A 85 17.72 -1.17 2.01
N LYS A 86 16.61 -1.32 1.28
CA LYS A 86 16.22 -0.36 0.25
C LYS A 86 15.53 0.82 0.91
N THR A 87 15.95 2.02 0.59
CA THR A 87 15.32 3.28 1.00
C THR A 87 14.73 3.99 -0.20
N ILE A 88 13.85 4.94 0.04
CA ILE A 88 13.21 5.74 -0.99
C ILE A 88 13.14 7.20 -0.55
N ASP A 89 13.25 8.14 -1.48
CA ASP A 89 13.15 9.55 -1.15
C ASP A 89 11.70 10.03 -1.01
N VAL A 90 11.47 11.06 -0.19
CA VAL A 90 10.15 11.65 0.06
C VAL A 90 9.48 12.16 -1.20
N ASP A 91 10.24 12.63 -2.18
CA ASP A 91 9.76 13.23 -3.42
C ASP A 91 9.59 12.20 -4.55
N THR A 92 9.76 10.91 -4.24
CA THR A 92 9.50 9.84 -5.21
C THR A 92 8.00 9.71 -5.46
N PRO A 93 7.54 9.54 -6.73
CA PRO A 93 6.15 9.22 -7.05
C PRO A 93 5.68 7.94 -6.35
N ILE A 94 4.42 7.93 -5.89
CA ILE A 94 3.89 6.82 -5.08
C ILE A 94 3.83 5.50 -5.87
N GLU A 95 3.55 5.57 -7.17
CA GLU A 95 3.52 4.41 -8.07
C GLU A 95 4.90 3.78 -8.25
N GLU A 96 5.97 4.58 -8.19
CA GLU A 96 7.34 4.07 -8.22
C GLU A 96 7.68 3.32 -6.93
N ALA A 97 7.22 3.82 -5.77
CA ALA A 97 7.34 3.08 -4.51
C ALA A 97 6.62 1.73 -4.60
N ALA A 98 5.39 1.72 -5.15
CA ALA A 98 4.63 0.49 -5.35
C ALA A 98 5.35 -0.51 -6.26
N ARG A 99 5.91 -0.04 -7.38
CA ARG A 99 6.69 -0.85 -8.31
C ARG A 99 7.93 -1.45 -7.64
N LEU A 100 8.72 -0.63 -6.94
CA LEU A 100 9.93 -1.08 -6.24
C LEU A 100 9.63 -2.11 -5.15
N MET A 101 8.51 -1.95 -4.43
CA MET A 101 8.08 -2.91 -3.41
C MET A 101 7.65 -4.23 -4.03
N ALA A 102 6.87 -4.20 -5.12
CA ALA A 102 6.42 -5.38 -5.84
C ALA A 102 7.59 -6.15 -6.46
N ASP A 103 8.47 -5.47 -7.19
CA ASP A 103 9.63 -6.07 -7.88
C ASP A 103 10.63 -6.70 -6.89
N ALA A 104 10.76 -6.11 -5.69
CA ALA A 104 11.67 -6.60 -4.65
C ALA A 104 11.02 -7.56 -3.65
N SER A 105 9.69 -7.80 -3.77
CA SER A 105 8.89 -8.59 -2.80
C SER A 105 9.08 -8.10 -1.35
N ILE A 106 9.07 -6.78 -1.15
CA ILE A 106 9.20 -6.15 0.16
C ILE A 106 7.93 -5.36 0.50
N GLY A 107 7.43 -5.51 1.71
CA GLY A 107 6.19 -4.87 2.15
C GLY A 107 6.38 -3.45 2.73
N GLY A 108 7.55 -2.82 2.58
CA GLY A 108 7.79 -1.43 2.97
C GLY A 108 9.26 -1.05 2.98
N MET A 109 9.50 0.26 2.91
CA MET A 109 10.83 0.87 2.85
C MET A 109 10.92 2.07 3.78
N PRO A 110 12.08 2.30 4.43
CA PRO A 110 12.37 3.57 5.08
C PRO A 110 12.39 4.71 4.06
N VAL A 111 11.81 5.84 4.43
CA VAL A 111 11.75 7.05 3.60
C VAL A 111 12.81 8.03 4.08
N THR A 112 13.55 8.59 3.12
CA THR A 112 14.64 9.54 3.38
C THR A 112 14.29 10.94 2.89
N ARG A 113 14.83 11.92 3.58
CA ARG A 113 14.97 13.31 3.13
C ARG A 113 16.38 13.75 3.46
N GLU A 114 17.14 14.20 2.47
CA GLU A 114 18.55 14.63 2.65
C GLU A 114 19.41 13.58 3.40
N GLY A 115 19.19 12.29 3.09
CA GLY A 115 19.90 11.17 3.69
C GLY A 115 19.47 10.78 5.11
N LYS A 116 18.52 11.50 5.72
CA LYS A 116 17.97 11.17 7.04
C LYS A 116 16.66 10.40 6.93
N ILE A 117 16.43 9.42 7.78
CA ILE A 117 15.17 8.68 7.83
C ILE A 117 14.08 9.57 8.45
N VAL A 118 12.99 9.79 7.70
CA VAL A 118 11.88 10.67 8.10
C VAL A 118 10.54 9.94 8.23
N GLY A 119 10.45 8.72 7.70
CA GLY A 119 9.20 7.96 7.74
C GLY A 119 9.37 6.53 7.22
N MET A 120 8.25 5.86 7.06
CA MET A 120 8.13 4.54 6.44
C MET A 120 7.00 4.56 5.41
N ILE A 121 7.25 4.05 4.19
CA ILE A 121 6.20 3.72 3.24
C ILE A 121 5.96 2.21 3.26
N THR A 122 4.70 1.80 3.34
CA THR A 122 4.32 0.39 3.47
C THR A 122 3.20 0.02 2.50
N GLU A 123 2.99 -1.27 2.27
CA GLU A 123 1.83 -1.79 1.50
C GLU A 123 0.51 -1.22 2.00
N THR A 124 0.34 -1.09 3.32
CA THR A 124 -0.87 -0.50 3.91
C THR A 124 -1.09 0.95 3.46
N ASN A 125 -0.01 1.74 3.31
CA ASN A 125 -0.11 3.10 2.79
C ASN A 125 -0.57 3.07 1.31
N LEU A 126 -0.02 2.17 0.50
CA LEU A 126 -0.40 1.99 -0.91
C LEU A 126 -1.85 1.52 -1.06
N PHE A 127 -2.30 0.59 -0.21
CA PHE A 127 -3.71 0.17 -0.18
C PHE A 127 -4.66 1.32 0.16
N LYS A 128 -4.29 2.22 1.09
CA LYS A 128 -5.09 3.41 1.39
C LYS A 128 -5.22 4.32 0.17
N VAL A 129 -4.12 4.53 -0.57
CA VAL A 129 -4.13 5.28 -1.83
C VAL A 129 -5.04 4.60 -2.86
N PHE A 130 -4.95 3.29 -3.01
CA PHE A 130 -5.82 2.53 -3.91
C PHE A 130 -7.31 2.66 -3.54
N LEU A 131 -7.66 2.61 -2.26
CA LEU A 131 -9.04 2.80 -1.81
C LEU A 131 -9.57 4.20 -2.14
N GLU A 132 -8.74 5.24 -2.03
CA GLU A 132 -9.09 6.61 -2.44
C GLU A 132 -9.25 6.69 -3.96
N LEU A 133 -8.27 6.20 -4.74
CA LEU A 133 -8.28 6.20 -6.19
C LEU A 133 -9.54 5.54 -6.77
N MET A 134 -10.02 4.49 -6.12
CA MET A 134 -11.21 3.74 -6.54
C MET A 134 -12.52 4.24 -5.90
N GLY A 135 -12.48 5.29 -5.09
CA GLY A 135 -13.63 5.82 -4.38
C GLY A 135 -14.34 4.76 -3.51
N ALA A 136 -13.56 3.85 -2.91
CA ALA A 136 -14.11 2.65 -2.26
C ALA A 136 -15.01 2.99 -1.05
N ARG A 137 -14.80 4.14 -0.42
CA ARG A 137 -15.56 4.60 0.76
C ARG A 137 -16.69 5.57 0.42
N GLU A 138 -16.82 5.96 -0.84
CA GLU A 138 -17.83 6.90 -1.29
C GLU A 138 -19.05 6.20 -1.87
N LYS A 139 -20.23 6.79 -1.74
CA LYS A 139 -21.47 6.26 -2.32
C LYS A 139 -21.59 6.70 -3.79
N GLY A 140 -21.99 5.79 -4.66
CA GLY A 140 -22.17 6.08 -6.08
C GLY A 140 -22.33 4.80 -6.89
N VAL A 141 -22.73 4.94 -8.14
CA VAL A 141 -22.85 3.82 -9.09
C VAL A 141 -21.47 3.46 -9.61
N ARG A 142 -21.03 2.23 -9.35
CA ARG A 142 -19.80 1.66 -9.88
C ARG A 142 -20.05 1.01 -11.24
N VAL A 143 -19.23 1.33 -12.21
CA VAL A 143 -19.28 0.76 -13.56
C VAL A 143 -17.94 0.12 -13.90
N SER A 144 -17.99 -1.08 -14.47
CA SER A 144 -16.85 -1.69 -15.19
C SER A 144 -17.31 -2.00 -16.60
N ALA A 145 -16.59 -1.50 -17.60
CA ALA A 145 -16.96 -1.66 -19.00
C ALA A 145 -15.73 -1.82 -19.89
N LEU A 146 -15.90 -2.54 -21.00
CA LEU A 146 -14.93 -2.57 -22.10
C LEU A 146 -15.24 -1.45 -23.07
N VAL A 147 -14.19 -0.76 -23.49
CA VAL A 147 -14.22 0.30 -24.48
C VAL A 147 -13.16 0.10 -25.56
N GLU A 148 -13.28 0.78 -26.69
CA GLU A 148 -12.22 0.78 -27.69
C GLU A 148 -10.99 1.57 -27.18
N ASP A 149 -9.79 1.07 -27.48
CA ASP A 149 -8.54 1.81 -27.20
C ASP A 149 -8.26 2.78 -28.35
N LYS A 150 -8.93 3.94 -28.32
CA LYS A 150 -8.75 4.99 -29.32
C LYS A 150 -8.88 6.39 -28.72
N PRO A 151 -8.26 7.41 -29.36
CA PRO A 151 -8.40 8.80 -28.94
C PRO A 151 -9.86 9.24 -28.84
N GLY A 152 -10.17 10.07 -27.85
CA GLY A 152 -11.51 10.62 -27.63
C GLY A 152 -12.50 9.71 -26.89
N GLN A 153 -12.18 8.45 -26.63
CA GLN A 153 -13.09 7.55 -25.95
C GLN A 153 -13.42 8.02 -24.52
N LEU A 154 -12.45 8.50 -23.81
CA LEU A 154 -12.64 9.05 -22.46
C LEU A 154 -13.52 10.33 -22.49
N VAL A 155 -13.33 11.17 -23.49
CA VAL A 155 -14.16 12.37 -23.68
C VAL A 155 -15.63 12.02 -23.89
N LYS A 156 -15.92 10.99 -24.70
CA LYS A 156 -17.30 10.53 -24.92
C LYS A 156 -17.97 10.07 -23.64
N ILE A 157 -17.24 9.28 -22.83
CA ILE A 157 -17.76 8.77 -21.56
C ILE A 157 -17.99 9.90 -20.56
N SER A 158 -16.99 10.78 -20.40
CA SER A 158 -17.11 11.91 -19.47
C SER A 158 -18.23 12.86 -19.86
N LYS A 159 -18.38 13.17 -21.16
CA LYS A 159 -19.46 14.00 -21.68
C LYS A 159 -20.81 13.35 -21.40
N ALA A 160 -21.01 12.08 -21.74
CA ALA A 160 -22.28 11.38 -21.55
C ALA A 160 -22.74 11.39 -20.08
N ILE A 161 -21.81 11.17 -19.15
CA ILE A 161 -22.11 11.22 -17.71
C ILE A 161 -22.41 12.65 -17.26
N THR A 162 -21.60 13.62 -17.65
CA THR A 162 -21.76 15.03 -17.23
C THR A 162 -23.04 15.65 -17.77
N ASP A 163 -23.36 15.42 -19.05
CA ASP A 163 -24.60 15.92 -19.68
C ASP A 163 -25.86 15.36 -19.00
N ALA A 164 -25.74 14.17 -18.38
CA ALA A 164 -26.81 13.55 -17.60
C ALA A 164 -26.82 13.94 -16.11
N GLY A 165 -25.97 14.88 -15.68
CA GLY A 165 -25.92 15.39 -14.32
C GLY A 165 -25.07 14.52 -13.36
N GLY A 166 -24.33 13.55 -13.87
CA GLY A 166 -23.45 12.71 -13.08
C GLY A 166 -22.09 13.38 -12.82
N ASN A 167 -21.48 13.06 -11.68
CA ASN A 167 -20.14 13.52 -11.32
C ASN A 167 -19.23 12.33 -11.01
N PHE A 168 -18.02 12.31 -11.58
CA PHE A 168 -17.06 11.24 -11.31
C PHE A 168 -16.47 11.35 -9.90
N ILE A 169 -16.52 10.24 -9.19
CA ILE A 169 -15.85 10.05 -7.88
C ILE A 169 -14.47 9.43 -8.09
N ALA A 170 -14.40 8.43 -8.97
CA ALA A 170 -13.19 7.65 -9.22
C ALA A 170 -13.15 7.21 -10.68
N PHE A 171 -11.95 7.06 -11.21
CA PHE A 171 -11.74 6.60 -12.58
C PHE A 171 -10.43 5.83 -12.69
N GLY A 172 -10.49 4.61 -13.22
CA GLY A 172 -9.34 3.77 -13.52
C GLY A 172 -9.43 3.16 -14.90
N MET A 173 -8.31 3.13 -15.62
CA MET A 173 -8.17 2.49 -16.92
C MET A 173 -7.17 1.36 -16.83
N PHE A 174 -7.53 0.19 -17.35
CA PHE A 174 -6.73 -1.01 -17.32
C PHE A 174 -6.61 -1.60 -18.72
N SER A 175 -5.64 -2.48 -18.94
CA SER A 175 -5.55 -3.25 -20.18
C SER A 175 -6.81 -4.09 -20.39
N GLY A 176 -7.33 -4.11 -21.60
CA GLY A 176 -8.42 -4.98 -22.01
C GLY A 176 -7.93 -6.40 -22.33
N PRO A 177 -8.85 -7.27 -22.76
CA PRO A 177 -8.51 -8.64 -23.15
C PRO A 177 -7.69 -8.71 -24.46
N ASP A 178 -7.68 -7.66 -25.24
CA ASP A 178 -6.93 -7.51 -26.48
C ASP A 178 -6.34 -6.09 -26.63
N VAL A 179 -5.44 -5.90 -27.59
CA VAL A 179 -4.72 -4.65 -27.84
C VAL A 179 -5.63 -3.51 -28.33
N SER A 180 -6.84 -3.82 -28.83
CA SER A 180 -7.81 -2.84 -29.33
C SER A 180 -8.80 -2.37 -28.28
N SER A 181 -8.70 -2.87 -27.05
CA SER A 181 -9.66 -2.58 -26.00
C SER A 181 -8.99 -2.18 -24.67
N LYS A 182 -9.71 -1.36 -23.91
CA LYS A 182 -9.40 -1.02 -22.52
C LYS A 182 -10.57 -1.41 -21.63
N MET A 183 -10.25 -1.82 -20.40
CA MET A 183 -11.24 -1.96 -19.35
C MET A 183 -11.24 -0.69 -18.51
N LEU A 184 -12.39 -0.06 -18.42
CA LEU A 184 -12.62 1.08 -17.54
C LEU A 184 -13.35 0.62 -16.30
N THR A 185 -12.91 1.11 -15.14
CA THR A 185 -13.69 1.03 -13.91
C THR A 185 -13.79 2.43 -13.33
N PHE A 186 -15.00 2.89 -13.09
CA PHE A 186 -15.23 4.22 -12.54
C PHE A 186 -16.46 4.22 -11.63
N LYS A 187 -16.60 5.29 -10.86
CA LYS A 187 -17.70 5.49 -9.95
C LYS A 187 -18.32 6.87 -10.15
N VAL A 188 -19.63 6.96 -10.17
CA VAL A 188 -20.38 8.18 -10.45
C VAL A 188 -21.36 8.47 -9.32
N ALA A 189 -21.38 9.72 -8.87
CA ALA A 189 -22.42 10.27 -7.99
C ALA A 189 -23.50 10.98 -8.80
N GLY A 190 -24.67 11.20 -8.17
CA GLY A 190 -25.76 11.99 -8.74
C GLY A 190 -26.65 11.27 -9.76
N MET A 191 -26.40 9.99 -10.03
CA MET A 191 -27.15 9.20 -11.01
C MET A 191 -27.65 7.88 -10.42
N LYS A 192 -28.72 7.32 -10.97
CA LYS A 192 -29.17 5.95 -10.70
C LYS A 192 -28.50 4.98 -11.69
N LYS A 193 -28.41 3.72 -11.29
CA LYS A 193 -27.81 2.65 -12.09
C LYS A 193 -28.36 2.57 -13.53
N ASP A 194 -29.69 2.64 -13.67
CA ASP A 194 -30.34 2.51 -14.98
C ASP A 194 -30.07 3.72 -15.89
N ASP A 195 -29.97 4.93 -15.31
CA ASP A 195 -29.63 6.14 -16.06
C ASP A 195 -28.18 6.06 -16.57
N VAL A 196 -27.24 5.63 -15.71
CA VAL A 196 -25.83 5.43 -16.11
C VAL A 196 -25.75 4.40 -17.24
N LYS A 197 -26.46 3.28 -17.14
CA LYS A 197 -26.50 2.27 -18.20
C LYS A 197 -27.01 2.84 -19.49
N LYS A 198 -28.14 3.55 -19.47
CA LYS A 198 -28.78 4.15 -20.65
C LYS A 198 -27.88 5.13 -21.38
N VAL A 199 -27.20 6.05 -20.68
CA VAL A 199 -26.37 7.09 -21.33
C VAL A 199 -25.07 6.53 -21.89
N LEU A 200 -24.61 5.38 -21.40
CA LEU A 200 -23.37 4.75 -21.84
C LEU A 200 -23.57 3.60 -22.82
N ASP A 201 -24.79 3.17 -23.10
CA ASP A 201 -25.09 1.99 -23.91
C ASP A 201 -24.43 2.06 -25.31
N ASN A 202 -24.46 3.25 -25.95
CA ASN A 202 -23.83 3.48 -27.24
C ASN A 202 -22.37 3.97 -27.17
N VAL A 203 -21.79 4.05 -25.97
CA VAL A 203 -20.45 4.60 -25.74
C VAL A 203 -19.46 3.50 -25.38
N VAL A 204 -19.94 2.42 -24.75
CA VAL A 204 -19.11 1.29 -24.34
C VAL A 204 -19.32 0.10 -25.28
N LYS A 205 -18.30 -0.74 -25.45
CA LYS A 205 -18.43 -1.99 -26.19
C LYS A 205 -19.28 -3.02 -25.42
N LYS A 206 -19.08 -3.09 -24.12
CA LYS A 206 -19.74 -4.06 -23.25
C LYS A 206 -19.66 -3.62 -21.78
N PHE A 207 -20.78 -3.67 -21.08
CA PHE A 207 -20.76 -3.61 -19.63
C PHE A 207 -20.31 -4.94 -19.05
N LEU A 208 -19.36 -4.90 -18.13
CA LEU A 208 -18.90 -6.06 -17.35
C LEU A 208 -19.63 -6.12 -16.00
N ASP A 209 -19.87 -4.96 -15.40
CA ASP A 209 -20.56 -4.82 -14.13
C ASP A 209 -21.10 -3.40 -13.94
N ILE A 210 -22.30 -3.29 -13.35
CA ILE A 210 -22.91 -2.03 -12.88
C ILE A 210 -23.60 -2.29 -11.56
N ARG A 211 -23.17 -1.64 -10.52
CA ARG A 211 -23.75 -1.77 -9.18
C ARG A 211 -23.72 -0.48 -8.38
#